data_93c60a1f90a2bc9123e03d6bc6d3e22c
#
_entry.id   93c60a1f90a2bc9123e03d6bc6d3e22c
#
_cell.length_a   1.000
_cell.length_b   1.000
_cell.length_c   1.000
_cell.angle_alpha   90.00
_cell.angle_beta   90.00
_cell.angle_gamma   90.00
#
_symmetry.space_group_name_H-M   'P 1'
#
loop_
_entity.id
_entity.type
_entity.pdbx_description
1 polymer ?
#
loop_
_entity_poly.entity_id
_entity_poly.type
_entity_poly.pdbx_seq_one_letter_code
_entity_poly.pdbx_strand_id
1 'polypeptide(L)'
;NYRPRFLEPILTVYRGHRVYAPRPPSGGAIVVLDSLNILENFDLGKYKPNSSATYHLLAEALRRGHMDRSRYIGDPSFYDVPVGSIISKERARELAKTISFRSASSSQSMSPDSFLEESNDTTHFSIIDEDGNAVSNTYTLGYSFGSGVSIPGTGILMNNHMNNFAYRYGDESIRGRAASPANKFDFGKRPTSTMSPVM
;
A
#
# COMPACT_ATOMS: atom_id res chain seq x y z
N ASN A 1 4.53 -26.40 -3.97
CA ASN A 1 4.94 -25.98 -5.33
C ASN A 1 4.52 -24.51 -5.57
N TYR A 2 5.23 -23.57 -4.97
CA TYR A 2 5.04 -22.15 -5.24
C TYR A 2 5.43 -21.83 -6.69
N ARG A 3 4.59 -21.02 -7.37
CA ARG A 3 4.86 -20.56 -8.75
C ARG A 3 4.63 -19.05 -8.85
N PRO A 4 5.45 -18.32 -9.65
CA PRO A 4 5.19 -16.93 -9.96
C PRO A 4 3.89 -16.80 -10.76
N ARG A 5 3.23 -15.64 -10.60
CA ARG A 5 1.98 -15.32 -11.33
C ARG A 5 2.20 -14.04 -12.13
N PHE A 6 1.79 -14.06 -13.38
CA PHE A 6 1.67 -12.87 -14.21
C PHE A 6 0.25 -12.34 -14.04
N LEU A 7 0.13 -11.10 -13.63
CA LEU A 7 -1.17 -10.46 -13.37
C LEU A 7 -1.18 -9.09 -14.04
N GLU A 8 -2.31 -8.72 -14.62
CA GLU A 8 -2.50 -7.37 -15.14
C GLU A 8 -2.40 -6.35 -13.99
N PRO A 9 -1.66 -5.24 -14.19
CA PRO A 9 -1.57 -4.20 -13.18
C PRO A 9 -2.93 -3.51 -12.97
N ILE A 10 -3.06 -2.83 -11.84
CA ILE A 10 -4.12 -1.83 -11.67
C ILE A 10 -3.61 -0.48 -12.18
N LEU A 11 -4.53 0.36 -12.63
CA LEU A 11 -4.24 1.60 -13.33
C LEU A 11 -5.08 2.75 -12.77
N THR A 12 -4.47 3.90 -12.59
CA THR A 12 -5.16 5.20 -12.54
C THR A 12 -4.52 6.18 -13.52
N VAL A 13 -5.21 7.30 -13.77
CA VAL A 13 -4.63 8.44 -14.48
C VAL A 13 -4.44 9.57 -13.46
N TYR A 14 -3.23 10.10 -13.36
CA TYR A 14 -2.91 11.23 -12.50
C TYR A 14 -2.32 12.36 -13.34
N ARG A 15 -3.03 13.48 -13.41
CA ARG A 15 -2.63 14.68 -14.18
C ARG A 15 -2.25 14.37 -15.63
N GLY A 16 -3.02 13.52 -16.28
CA GLY A 16 -2.79 13.10 -17.67
C GLY A 16 -1.80 11.94 -17.86
N HIS A 17 -1.12 11.50 -16.82
CA HIS A 17 -0.19 10.37 -16.86
C HIS A 17 -0.85 9.09 -16.36
N ARG A 18 -0.65 7.99 -17.09
CA ARG A 18 -1.05 6.67 -16.63
C ARG A 18 -0.10 6.16 -15.56
N VAL A 19 -0.64 5.70 -14.44
CA VAL A 19 0.14 5.18 -13.32
C VAL A 19 -0.26 3.73 -13.10
N TYR A 20 0.65 2.83 -13.37
CA TYR A 20 0.48 1.39 -13.21
C TYR A 20 1.05 0.93 -11.86
N ALA A 21 0.34 0.02 -11.20
CA ALA A 21 0.77 -0.53 -9.92
C ALA A 21 0.32 -1.99 -9.75
N PRO A 22 1.00 -2.78 -8.89
CA PRO A 22 0.58 -4.16 -8.64
C PRO A 22 -0.81 -4.20 -8.01
N ARG A 23 -1.60 -5.21 -8.41
CA ARG A 23 -2.89 -5.44 -7.77
C ARG A 23 -2.77 -6.10 -6.39
N PRO A 24 -3.84 -6.11 -5.58
CA PRO A 24 -3.85 -6.84 -4.32
C PRO A 24 -3.34 -8.29 -4.45
N PRO A 25 -2.65 -8.78 -3.42
CA PRO A 25 -2.57 -8.27 -2.05
C PRO A 25 -1.55 -7.14 -1.83
N SER A 26 -1.05 -6.45 -2.88
CA SER A 26 -0.23 -5.25 -2.69
C SER A 26 -1.10 -4.10 -2.14
N GLY A 27 -1.00 -3.86 -0.84
CA GLY A 27 -1.69 -2.76 -0.17
C GLY A 27 -0.99 -1.42 -0.38
N GLY A 28 0.34 -1.41 -0.56
CA GLY A 28 1.10 -0.20 -0.83
C GLY A 28 0.69 0.46 -2.15
N ALA A 29 0.47 -0.35 -3.19
CA ALA A 29 -0.02 0.13 -4.48
C ALA A 29 -1.36 0.88 -4.36
N ILE A 30 -2.30 0.34 -3.59
CA ILE A 30 -3.60 0.99 -3.34
C ILE A 30 -3.40 2.34 -2.64
N VAL A 31 -2.54 2.40 -1.62
CA VAL A 31 -2.24 3.67 -0.91
C VAL A 31 -1.71 4.72 -1.89
N VAL A 32 -0.79 4.35 -2.78
CA VAL A 32 -0.23 5.28 -3.77
C VAL A 32 -1.31 5.78 -4.74
N LEU A 33 -2.07 4.87 -5.38
CA LEU A 33 -3.04 5.26 -6.40
C LEU A 33 -4.21 6.07 -5.81
N ASP A 34 -4.72 5.68 -4.63
CA ASP A 34 -5.78 6.41 -3.95
C ASP A 34 -5.30 7.80 -3.50
N SER A 35 -4.11 7.89 -2.91
CA SER A 35 -3.53 9.16 -2.50
C SER A 35 -3.30 10.12 -3.68
N LEU A 36 -2.81 9.61 -4.82
CA LEU A 36 -2.67 10.43 -6.03
C LEU A 36 -4.02 10.95 -6.51
N ASN A 37 -5.05 10.09 -6.54
CA ASN A 37 -6.38 10.50 -6.94
C ASN A 37 -6.99 11.56 -6.01
N ILE A 38 -6.74 11.46 -4.70
CA ILE A 38 -7.16 12.47 -3.72
C ILE A 38 -6.40 13.79 -3.98
N LEU A 39 -5.07 13.73 -4.13
CA LEU A 39 -4.22 14.91 -4.35
C LEU A 39 -4.52 15.64 -5.65
N GLU A 40 -5.04 14.95 -6.68
CA GLU A 40 -5.41 15.55 -7.95
C GLU A 40 -6.51 16.62 -7.81
N ASN A 41 -7.29 16.58 -6.73
CA ASN A 41 -8.33 17.57 -6.44
C ASN A 41 -7.78 18.88 -5.87
N PHE A 42 -6.48 19.00 -5.64
CA PHE A 42 -5.84 20.17 -5.11
C PHE A 42 -4.85 20.76 -6.13
N ASP A 43 -4.82 22.09 -6.23
CA ASP A 43 -3.79 22.79 -7.01
C ASP A 43 -2.50 22.86 -6.19
N LEU A 44 -1.69 21.81 -6.29
CA LEU A 44 -0.44 21.71 -5.55
C LEU A 44 0.58 22.80 -5.96
N GLY A 45 0.45 23.39 -7.17
CA GLY A 45 1.30 24.46 -7.65
C GLY A 45 1.18 25.76 -6.83
N LYS A 46 0.08 25.92 -6.08
CA LYS A 46 -0.10 27.07 -5.16
C LYS A 46 0.75 26.99 -3.90
N TYR A 47 1.30 25.85 -3.58
CA TYR A 47 2.06 25.61 -2.35
C TYR A 47 3.56 25.49 -2.67
N LYS A 48 4.38 26.10 -1.83
CA LYS A 48 5.84 25.91 -1.97
C LYS A 48 6.22 24.45 -1.69
N PRO A 49 7.13 23.85 -2.48
CA PRO A 49 7.70 22.55 -2.15
C PRO A 49 8.20 22.54 -0.70
N ASN A 50 8.00 21.43 0.01
CA ASN A 50 8.40 21.24 1.40
C ASN A 50 7.79 22.25 2.40
N SER A 51 6.67 22.89 2.05
CA SER A 51 5.91 23.71 2.99
C SER A 51 5.02 22.85 3.90
N SER A 52 4.62 23.41 5.04
CA SER A 52 3.67 22.75 5.94
C SER A 52 2.33 22.41 5.24
N ALA A 53 1.86 23.24 4.32
CA ALA A 53 0.64 22.98 3.55
C ALA A 53 0.83 21.75 2.62
N THR A 54 1.98 21.64 1.96
CA THR A 54 2.28 20.47 1.10
C THR A 54 2.35 19.19 1.93
N TYR A 55 3.07 19.19 3.05
CA TYR A 55 3.15 18.03 3.93
C TYR A 55 1.80 17.69 4.55
N HIS A 56 0.98 18.70 4.90
CA HIS A 56 -0.35 18.46 5.41
C HIS A 56 -1.24 17.72 4.40
N LEU A 57 -1.27 18.18 3.15
CA LEU A 57 -2.04 17.51 2.09
C LEU A 57 -1.54 16.10 1.81
N LEU A 58 -0.23 15.89 1.75
CA LEU A 58 0.37 14.56 1.59
C LEU A 58 -0.03 13.64 2.73
N ALA A 59 0.11 14.09 3.99
CA ALA A 59 -0.25 13.30 5.16
C ALA A 59 -1.74 12.94 5.19
N GLU A 60 -2.61 13.89 4.84
CA GLU A 60 -4.05 13.67 4.81
C GLU A 60 -4.48 12.70 3.70
N ALA A 61 -3.88 12.78 2.51
CA ALA A 61 -4.14 11.85 1.42
C ALA A 61 -3.64 10.44 1.77
N LEU A 62 -2.38 10.32 2.23
CA LEU A 62 -1.79 9.04 2.65
C LEU A 62 -2.58 8.39 3.78
N ARG A 63 -3.05 9.16 4.77
CA ARG A 63 -3.88 8.68 5.87
C ARG A 63 -5.15 7.99 5.36
N ARG A 64 -5.81 8.56 4.36
CA ARG A 64 -7.01 7.98 3.74
C ARG A 64 -6.70 6.72 2.95
N GLY A 65 -5.63 6.73 2.16
CA GLY A 65 -5.15 5.53 1.46
C GLY A 65 -4.78 4.40 2.43
N HIS A 66 -4.12 4.71 3.54
CA HIS A 66 -3.81 3.72 4.59
C HIS A 66 -5.07 3.18 5.27
N MET A 67 -6.07 4.03 5.51
CA MET A 67 -7.36 3.60 6.04
C MET A 67 -8.03 2.57 5.11
N ASP A 68 -8.05 2.83 3.81
CA ASP A 68 -8.64 1.93 2.83
C ASP A 68 -7.85 0.63 2.72
N ARG A 69 -6.52 0.72 2.69
CA ARG A 69 -5.67 -0.45 2.77
C ARG A 69 -6.02 -1.31 3.98
N SER A 70 -6.14 -0.69 5.15
CA SER A 70 -6.39 -1.42 6.38
C SER A 70 -7.77 -2.07 6.44
N ARG A 71 -8.77 -1.50 5.77
CA ARG A 71 -10.15 -1.99 5.80
C ARG A 71 -10.45 -3.06 4.76
N TYR A 72 -9.85 -2.94 3.57
CA TYR A 72 -10.34 -3.66 2.39
C TYR A 72 -9.31 -4.56 1.73
N ILE A 73 -8.00 -4.40 2.02
CA ILE A 73 -7.00 -5.12 1.25
C ILE A 73 -6.70 -6.49 1.85
N GLY A 74 -6.75 -7.50 0.98
CA GLY A 74 -6.44 -8.89 1.25
C GLY A 74 -6.12 -9.64 -0.04
N ASP A 75 -5.98 -10.97 0.05
CA ASP A 75 -5.78 -11.81 -1.12
C ASP A 75 -7.09 -11.95 -1.92
N PRO A 76 -7.12 -11.49 -3.21
CA PRO A 76 -8.32 -11.57 -4.06
C PRO A 76 -8.81 -13.00 -4.33
N SER A 77 -8.00 -14.02 -4.05
CA SER A 77 -8.44 -15.42 -4.15
C SER A 77 -9.35 -15.83 -2.99
N PHE A 78 -9.42 -15.03 -1.92
CA PHE A 78 -10.16 -15.32 -0.68
C PHE A 78 -11.14 -14.21 -0.29
N TYR A 79 -11.01 -13.04 -0.87
CA TYR A 79 -11.81 -11.87 -0.51
C TYR A 79 -12.01 -10.97 -1.73
N ASP A 80 -13.25 -10.56 -1.97
CA ASP A 80 -13.59 -9.63 -3.05
C ASP A 80 -13.12 -8.21 -2.66
N VAL A 81 -11.92 -7.84 -3.14
CA VAL A 81 -11.33 -6.52 -2.87
C VAL A 81 -11.93 -5.50 -3.83
N PRO A 82 -12.63 -4.47 -3.34
CA PRO A 82 -13.34 -3.51 -4.20
C PRO A 82 -12.38 -2.46 -4.80
N VAL A 83 -11.36 -2.92 -5.53
CA VAL A 83 -10.29 -2.07 -6.08
C VAL A 83 -10.84 -0.90 -6.89
N GLY A 84 -11.77 -1.17 -7.82
CA GLY A 84 -12.34 -0.14 -8.70
C GLY A 84 -13.05 0.97 -7.93
N SER A 85 -13.72 0.63 -6.82
CA SER A 85 -14.35 1.62 -5.95
C SER A 85 -13.31 2.44 -5.19
N ILE A 86 -12.29 1.78 -4.60
CA ILE A 86 -11.27 2.45 -3.78
C ILE A 86 -10.52 3.49 -4.60
N ILE A 87 -10.03 3.14 -5.79
CA ILE A 87 -9.25 4.04 -6.64
C ILE A 87 -10.11 4.89 -7.60
N SER A 88 -11.43 4.97 -7.38
CA SER A 88 -12.30 5.77 -8.25
C SER A 88 -12.09 7.27 -8.03
N LYS A 89 -12.21 8.05 -9.11
CA LYS A 89 -12.09 9.51 -9.04
C LYS A 89 -13.26 10.14 -8.27
N GLU A 90 -14.44 9.52 -8.32
CA GLU A 90 -15.62 9.94 -7.57
C GLU A 90 -15.36 9.88 -6.08
N ARG A 91 -14.89 8.73 -5.61
CA ARG A 91 -14.55 8.53 -4.20
C ARG A 91 -13.42 9.46 -3.74
N ALA A 92 -12.39 9.61 -4.55
CA ALA A 92 -11.27 10.51 -4.26
C ALA A 92 -11.74 11.98 -4.09
N ARG A 93 -12.69 12.44 -4.91
CA ARG A 93 -13.30 13.77 -4.76
C ARG A 93 -14.04 13.92 -3.44
N GLU A 94 -14.82 12.92 -3.03
CA GLU A 94 -15.51 12.97 -1.73
C GLU A 94 -14.52 12.95 -0.56
N LEU A 95 -13.50 12.13 -0.62
CA LEU A 95 -12.43 12.11 0.39
C LEU A 95 -11.68 13.45 0.47
N ALA A 96 -11.37 14.06 -0.68
CA ALA A 96 -10.71 15.36 -0.72
C ALA A 96 -11.51 16.46 -0.02
N LYS A 97 -12.85 16.47 -0.13
CA LYS A 97 -13.73 17.42 0.58
C LYS A 97 -13.63 17.31 2.11
N THR A 98 -13.22 16.17 2.63
CA THR A 98 -13.08 15.96 4.08
C THR A 98 -11.74 16.47 4.64
N ILE A 99 -10.83 16.94 3.79
CA ILE A 99 -9.53 17.48 4.22
C ILE A 99 -9.70 18.95 4.62
N SER A 100 -9.40 19.25 5.88
CA SER A 100 -9.41 20.61 6.42
C SER A 100 -8.00 21.19 6.43
N PHE A 101 -7.81 22.41 5.91
CA PHE A 101 -6.53 23.12 6.05
C PHE A 101 -6.32 23.76 7.43
N ARG A 102 -7.35 23.74 8.30
CA ARG A 102 -7.27 24.35 9.63
C ARG A 102 -6.79 23.38 10.71
N SER A 103 -6.98 22.08 10.49
CA SER A 103 -6.65 21.04 11.46
C SER A 103 -6.37 19.71 10.77
N ALA A 104 -5.45 18.93 11.32
CA ALA A 104 -5.24 17.55 10.90
C ALA A 104 -6.42 16.67 11.33
N SER A 105 -6.77 15.69 10.49
CA SER A 105 -7.73 14.65 10.85
C SER A 105 -7.15 13.76 11.97
N SER A 106 -8.01 13.27 12.87
CA SER A 106 -7.59 12.32 13.89
C SER A 106 -7.38 10.93 13.27
N SER A 107 -6.18 10.36 13.44
CA SER A 107 -5.91 8.98 13.00
C SER A 107 -6.79 7.97 13.74
N GLN A 108 -7.08 8.21 15.02
CA GLN A 108 -7.94 7.34 15.82
C GLN A 108 -9.39 7.29 15.32
N SER A 109 -9.92 8.42 14.81
CA SER A 109 -11.28 8.45 14.25
C SER A 109 -11.37 7.79 12.87
N MET A 110 -10.25 7.67 12.17
CA MET A 110 -10.21 7.10 10.81
C MET A 110 -9.86 5.61 10.79
N SER A 111 -8.96 5.19 11.65
CA SER A 111 -8.60 3.78 11.85
C SER A 111 -8.01 3.63 13.24
N PRO A 112 -8.77 3.14 14.22
CA PRO A 112 -8.31 3.01 15.60
C PRO A 112 -7.06 2.16 15.77
N ASP A 113 -6.82 1.24 14.83
CA ASP A 113 -5.85 0.15 14.96
C ASP A 113 -4.62 0.29 14.05
N SER A 114 -4.36 1.46 13.47
CA SER A 114 -3.30 1.62 12.47
C SER A 114 -2.13 2.48 12.91
N PHE A 115 -1.39 2.07 13.92
CA PHE A 115 -0.01 2.53 14.11
C PHE A 115 0.93 1.54 13.42
N LEU A 116 1.43 1.93 12.26
CA LEU A 116 2.37 1.12 11.49
C LEU A 116 3.80 1.51 11.87
N GLU A 117 4.51 0.63 12.54
CA GLU A 117 5.96 0.60 12.41
C GLU A 117 6.29 -0.03 11.06
N GLU A 118 6.69 0.77 10.09
CA GLU A 118 7.23 0.26 8.83
C GLU A 118 8.67 -0.22 9.05
N SER A 119 8.99 -1.37 8.49
CA SER A 119 10.36 -1.89 8.47
C SER A 119 11.20 -1.08 7.48
N ASN A 120 12.39 -0.66 7.88
CA ASN A 120 13.37 0.03 7.03
C ASN A 120 14.16 -0.93 6.12
N ASP A 121 13.73 -2.18 5.97
CA ASP A 121 14.51 -3.29 5.43
C ASP A 121 14.04 -3.70 4.01
N THR A 122 13.41 -2.80 3.28
CA THR A 122 12.93 -3.03 1.92
C THR A 122 13.86 -2.37 0.91
N THR A 123 14.08 -3.01 -0.22
CA THR A 123 14.86 -2.44 -1.33
C THR A 123 13.97 -2.20 -2.53
N HIS A 124 14.18 -1.05 -3.17
CA HIS A 124 13.53 -0.68 -4.43
C HIS A 124 14.56 -0.18 -5.43
N PHE A 125 14.37 -0.53 -6.71
CA PHE A 125 15.09 0.07 -7.81
C PHE A 125 14.19 0.27 -9.04
N SER A 126 14.51 1.28 -9.83
CA SER A 126 13.90 1.55 -11.13
C SER A 126 14.97 1.64 -12.19
N ILE A 127 14.76 1.02 -13.34
CA ILE A 127 15.69 1.01 -14.46
C ILE A 127 14.90 1.32 -15.73
N ILE A 128 15.47 2.14 -16.60
CA ILE A 128 15.01 2.38 -17.96
C ILE A 128 16.22 2.18 -18.88
N ASP A 129 16.07 1.34 -19.91
CA ASP A 129 17.10 1.12 -20.91
C ASP A 129 16.99 2.11 -22.08
N GLU A 130 17.92 2.02 -23.04
CA GLU A 130 17.97 2.89 -24.22
C GLU A 130 16.80 2.68 -25.19
N ASP A 131 16.16 1.51 -25.16
CA ASP A 131 14.98 1.20 -25.95
C ASP A 131 13.67 1.66 -25.28
N GLY A 132 13.75 2.21 -24.06
CA GLY A 132 12.60 2.67 -23.27
C GLY A 132 11.89 1.56 -22.52
N ASN A 133 12.47 0.35 -22.42
CA ASN A 133 11.94 -0.67 -21.52
C ASN A 133 12.18 -0.25 -20.08
N ALA A 134 11.16 -0.41 -19.24
CA ALA A 134 11.22 0.06 -17.85
C ALA A 134 10.95 -1.07 -16.87
N VAL A 135 11.68 -1.07 -15.76
CA VAL A 135 11.48 -1.96 -14.62
C VAL A 135 11.33 -1.13 -13.36
N SER A 136 10.31 -1.41 -12.59
CA SER A 136 10.13 -0.92 -11.22
C SER A 136 10.00 -2.12 -10.30
N ASN A 137 11.01 -2.34 -9.45
CA ASN A 137 11.09 -3.53 -8.61
C ASN A 137 11.22 -3.16 -7.15
N THR A 138 10.36 -3.76 -6.33
CA THR A 138 10.47 -3.71 -4.87
C THR A 138 10.55 -5.14 -4.35
N TYR A 139 11.55 -5.44 -3.52
CA TYR A 139 11.66 -6.73 -2.85
C TYR A 139 12.01 -6.57 -1.37
N THR A 140 11.58 -7.53 -0.57
CA THR A 140 11.74 -7.49 0.87
C THR A 140 11.64 -8.88 1.46
N LEU A 141 12.35 -9.10 2.57
CA LEU A 141 12.17 -10.27 3.43
C LEU A 141 11.24 -9.96 4.61
N GLY A 142 10.79 -8.71 4.75
CA GLY A 142 10.04 -8.17 5.88
C GLY A 142 10.98 -7.51 6.89
N TYR A 143 11.69 -8.25 7.74
CA TYR A 143 12.83 -7.76 8.52
C TYR A 143 14.15 -7.94 7.76
N SER A 144 15.25 -7.30 8.21
CA SER A 144 16.59 -7.34 7.57
C SER A 144 17.05 -8.76 7.22
N PHE A 145 16.78 -9.72 8.10
CA PHE A 145 17.09 -11.15 7.89
C PHE A 145 15.82 -12.02 7.79
N GLY A 146 14.69 -11.43 7.44
CA GLY A 146 13.41 -12.13 7.32
C GLY A 146 13.02 -12.85 8.62
N SER A 147 12.77 -14.14 8.52
CA SER A 147 12.48 -15.00 9.69
C SER A 147 13.72 -15.45 10.47
N GLY A 148 14.93 -15.09 10.02
CA GLY A 148 16.18 -15.61 10.55
C GLY A 148 16.47 -17.06 10.18
N VAL A 149 15.66 -17.67 9.32
CA VAL A 149 15.82 -19.06 8.87
C VAL A 149 16.43 -19.08 7.48
N SER A 150 17.51 -19.82 7.32
CA SER A 150 18.12 -20.13 6.03
C SER A 150 17.71 -21.53 5.57
N ILE A 151 17.39 -21.67 4.28
CA ILE A 151 17.08 -22.97 3.69
C ILE A 151 18.39 -23.75 3.53
N PRO A 152 18.56 -24.93 4.18
CA PRO A 152 19.79 -25.71 4.10
C PRO A 152 20.21 -26.01 2.66
N GLY A 153 21.51 -25.81 2.37
CA GLY A 153 22.10 -26.10 1.07
C GLY A 153 21.81 -25.09 -0.04
N THR A 154 21.04 -24.02 0.22
CA THR A 154 20.70 -23.01 -0.81
C THR A 154 21.27 -21.63 -0.55
N GLY A 155 21.57 -21.29 0.70
CA GLY A 155 21.93 -19.93 1.11
C GLY A 155 20.77 -18.92 1.09
N ILE A 156 19.55 -19.35 0.80
CA ILE A 156 18.37 -18.47 0.72
C ILE A 156 17.80 -18.24 2.12
N LEU A 157 17.66 -16.96 2.50
CA LEU A 157 16.94 -16.55 3.70
C LEU A 157 15.43 -16.52 3.44
N MET A 158 14.67 -17.06 4.39
CA MET A 158 13.21 -17.02 4.32
C MET A 158 12.66 -15.70 4.85
N ASN A 159 11.63 -15.19 4.17
CA ASN A 159 10.92 -14.00 4.63
C ASN A 159 10.10 -14.29 5.92
N ASN A 160 9.64 -13.22 6.59
CA ASN A 160 8.74 -13.29 7.75
C ASN A 160 7.36 -12.67 7.46
N HIS A 161 6.90 -12.69 6.21
CA HIS A 161 5.66 -12.02 5.79
C HIS A 161 4.39 -12.61 6.42
N MET A 162 4.48 -13.77 7.08
CA MET A 162 3.37 -14.28 7.90
C MET A 162 2.93 -13.26 8.97
N ASN A 163 3.84 -12.43 9.45
CA ASN A 163 3.53 -11.34 10.40
C ASN A 163 2.65 -10.23 9.80
N ASN A 164 2.43 -10.25 8.49
CA ASN A 164 1.55 -9.29 7.83
C ASN A 164 0.07 -9.66 7.90
N PHE A 165 -0.27 -10.90 8.29
CA PHE A 165 -1.66 -11.30 8.50
C PHE A 165 -2.26 -10.69 9.78
N ALA A 166 -3.58 -10.46 9.75
CA ALA A 166 -4.38 -10.31 10.94
C ALA A 166 -4.75 -11.71 11.47
N TYR A 167 -4.29 -12.06 12.67
CA TYR A 167 -4.54 -13.39 13.25
C TYR A 167 -5.93 -13.50 13.87
N ARG A 168 -6.47 -12.40 14.39
CA ARG A 168 -7.83 -12.32 14.93
C ARG A 168 -8.56 -11.10 14.38
N TYR A 169 -9.87 -11.22 14.24
CA TYR A 169 -10.71 -10.07 13.91
C TYR A 169 -10.72 -9.09 15.09
N GLY A 170 -10.46 -7.83 14.82
CA GLY A 170 -10.41 -6.79 15.85
C GLY A 170 -9.10 -6.72 16.65
N ASP A 171 -8.19 -7.70 16.52
CA ASP A 171 -6.88 -7.63 17.14
C ASP A 171 -5.88 -6.89 16.23
N GLU A 172 -4.95 -6.19 16.84
CA GLU A 172 -3.76 -5.74 16.14
C GLU A 172 -2.99 -6.96 15.61
N SER A 173 -2.47 -6.87 14.39
CA SER A 173 -1.41 -7.79 13.97
C SER A 173 -0.22 -7.59 14.90
N ILE A 174 0.70 -8.56 14.97
CA ILE A 174 1.94 -8.47 15.77
C ILE A 174 2.70 -7.13 15.53
N ARG A 175 2.37 -6.40 14.47
CA ARG A 175 2.91 -5.09 14.10
C ARG A 175 1.88 -3.97 13.98
N GLY A 176 0.73 -4.06 14.61
CA GLY A 176 -0.33 -3.06 14.47
C GLY A 176 -0.87 -2.94 13.04
N ARG A 177 -0.66 -3.94 12.20
CA ARG A 177 -1.16 -3.95 10.82
C ARG A 177 -2.59 -4.44 10.82
N ALA A 178 -3.40 -3.65 10.23
CA ALA A 178 -4.83 -3.74 10.03
C ALA A 178 -5.48 -5.10 10.26
N ALA A 179 -6.26 -5.15 11.28
CA ALA A 179 -7.17 -6.25 11.61
C ALA A 179 -8.37 -6.30 10.65
N SER A 180 -8.12 -6.29 9.34
CA SER A 180 -9.18 -6.44 8.35
C SER A 180 -9.59 -7.90 8.20
N PRO A 181 -10.88 -8.21 8.10
CA PRO A 181 -11.36 -9.55 7.70
C PRO A 181 -10.72 -10.02 6.39
N ALA A 182 -10.47 -9.08 5.47
CA ALA A 182 -9.83 -9.35 4.20
C ALA A 182 -8.41 -9.91 4.35
N ASN A 183 -7.69 -9.54 5.42
CA ASN A 183 -6.31 -9.97 5.67
C ASN A 183 -6.18 -11.01 6.79
N LYS A 184 -7.29 -11.61 7.25
CA LYS A 184 -7.25 -12.69 8.23
C LYS A 184 -6.45 -13.87 7.67
N PHE A 185 -5.63 -14.50 8.53
CA PHE A 185 -4.87 -15.70 8.18
C PHE A 185 -5.79 -16.82 7.71
N ASP A 186 -5.38 -17.49 6.62
CA ASP A 186 -5.98 -18.74 6.16
C ASP A 186 -4.93 -19.55 5.38
N PHE A 187 -5.16 -20.87 5.26
CA PHE A 187 -4.25 -21.76 4.53
C PHE A 187 -4.24 -21.46 3.03
N GLY A 188 -3.04 -21.36 2.46
CA GLY A 188 -2.85 -21.06 1.04
C GLY A 188 -3.08 -19.58 0.66
N LYS A 189 -3.47 -18.73 1.62
CA LYS A 189 -3.68 -17.31 1.45
C LYS A 189 -2.37 -16.53 1.48
N ARG A 190 -2.28 -15.49 0.66
CA ARG A 190 -1.16 -14.55 0.64
C ARG A 190 -1.44 -13.39 1.60
N PRO A 191 -0.48 -12.99 2.44
CA PRO A 191 -0.62 -11.80 3.28
C PRO A 191 -0.61 -10.52 2.44
N THR A 192 -1.14 -9.44 2.99
CA THR A 192 -0.99 -8.11 2.40
C THR A 192 0.48 -7.68 2.41
N SER A 193 0.88 -6.92 1.39
CA SER A 193 2.21 -6.34 1.26
C SER A 193 2.16 -4.83 1.28
N THR A 194 3.23 -4.19 1.77
CA THR A 194 3.45 -2.74 1.69
C THR A 194 4.24 -2.33 0.47
N MET A 195 4.82 -3.29 -0.26
CA MET A 195 5.56 -3.02 -1.49
C MET A 195 4.67 -2.30 -2.51
N SER A 196 5.21 -1.27 -3.15
CA SER A 196 4.47 -0.41 -4.09
C SER A 196 5.32 0.02 -5.28
N PRO A 197 5.89 -0.93 -6.06
CA PRO A 197 6.51 -0.55 -7.32
C PRO A 197 5.45 0.07 -8.23
N VAL A 198 5.76 1.22 -8.83
CA VAL A 198 4.84 1.93 -9.73
C VAL A 198 5.58 2.38 -10.99
N MET A 199 4.85 2.50 -12.07
CA MET A 199 5.29 3.03 -13.36
C MET A 199 4.33 4.09 -13.86
#